data_1ba979b23a1a1c8af270c6a922d8c21f
#
_entry.id   1ba979b23a1a1c8af270c6a922d8c21f
#
_cell.length_a   1.000
_cell.length_b   1.000
_cell.length_c   1.000
_cell.angle_alpha   90.00
_cell.angle_beta   90.00
_cell.angle_gamma   90.00
#
_symmetry.space_group_name_H-M   'P 1'
#
loop_
_entity.id
_entity.type
_entity.pdbx_description
1 polymer ?
#
loop_
_entity_poly.entity_id
_entity_poly.type
_entity_poly.pdbx_seq_one_letter_code
_entity_poly.pdbx_strand_id
1 'polypeptide(L)'
;RIIGGDARGRTLVAPAGEKTRPTQDYVRESLFNIIRWDVEDARVLDLFAGTGALSLEAVSRGARSAVLVDTDRAACAAIKKNMETSRLGENAA
;
A
#
# COMPACT_ATOMS: atom_id res chain seq x y z
N ARG A 1 -0.33 8.00 -3.87
CA ARG A 1 -0.55 8.45 -2.48
C ARG A 1 -1.47 7.51 -1.73
N ILE A 2 -1.36 7.55 -0.43
CA ILE A 2 -2.29 6.85 0.46
C ILE A 2 -3.56 7.68 0.58
N ILE A 3 -4.72 7.05 0.41
CA ILE A 3 -6.02 7.74 0.32
C ILE A 3 -6.65 7.95 1.69
N GLY A 4 -6.59 6.96 2.57
CA GLY A 4 -7.25 7.03 3.87
C GLY A 4 -6.41 6.52 5.02
N GLY A 5 -6.95 6.59 6.23
CA GLY A 5 -6.31 6.10 7.45
C GLY A 5 -5.22 7.00 8.00
N ASP A 6 -4.37 6.43 8.85
CA ASP A 6 -3.37 7.18 9.62
C ASP A 6 -2.29 7.84 8.75
N ALA A 7 -1.99 7.28 7.59
CA ALA A 7 -0.99 7.81 6.66
C ALA A 7 -1.60 8.52 5.46
N ARG A 8 -2.84 8.94 5.57
CA ARG A 8 -3.56 9.65 4.49
C ARG A 8 -2.73 10.79 3.93
N GLY A 9 -2.66 10.87 2.60
CA GLY A 9 -1.97 11.94 1.87
C GLY A 9 -0.47 11.72 1.66
N ARG A 10 0.13 10.69 2.27
CA ARG A 10 1.55 10.42 2.06
C ARG A 10 1.81 9.92 0.65
N THR A 11 2.89 10.42 0.06
CA THR A 11 3.28 10.08 -1.31
C THR A 11 3.88 8.69 -1.37
N LEU A 12 3.51 7.92 -2.40
CA LEU A 12 4.12 6.63 -2.71
C LEU A 12 4.93 6.75 -4.00
N VAL A 13 6.09 6.12 -4.00
CA VAL A 13 6.99 6.11 -5.16
C VAL A 13 6.68 4.88 -6.02
N ALA A 14 6.52 5.09 -7.33
CA ALA A 14 6.34 4.00 -8.28
C ALA A 14 7.69 3.38 -8.66
N PRO A 15 7.73 2.10 -9.10
CA PRO A 15 8.94 1.54 -9.71
C PRO A 15 9.41 2.39 -10.88
N ALA A 16 10.71 2.33 -11.18
CA ALA A 16 11.29 3.10 -12.27
C ALA A 16 10.55 2.84 -13.59
N GLY A 17 10.17 3.91 -14.28
CA GLY A 17 9.45 3.83 -15.57
C GLY A 17 7.94 3.75 -15.45
N GLU A 18 7.38 3.60 -14.27
CA GLU A 18 5.94 3.61 -14.06
C GLU A 18 5.46 4.96 -13.53
N LYS A 19 4.22 5.30 -13.87
CA LYS A 19 3.58 6.53 -13.41
C LYS A 19 2.33 6.23 -12.63
N THR A 20 2.13 6.92 -11.52
CA THR A 20 0.88 6.88 -10.76
C THR A 20 -0.23 7.55 -11.57
N ARG A 21 -1.42 6.95 -11.60
CA ARG A 21 -2.58 7.47 -12.33
C ARG A 21 -3.71 7.80 -11.36
N PRO A 22 -4.43 8.92 -11.57
CA PRO A 22 -5.62 9.22 -10.77
C PRO A 22 -6.67 8.10 -10.77
N THR A 23 -6.80 7.39 -11.90
CA THR A 23 -7.72 6.26 -12.04
C THR A 23 -7.37 5.14 -11.04
N GLN A 24 -6.08 4.88 -10.82
CA GLN A 24 -5.64 3.88 -9.85
C GLN A 24 -6.00 4.31 -8.42
N ASP A 25 -5.84 5.56 -8.09
CA ASP A 25 -6.25 6.11 -6.78
C ASP A 25 -7.74 5.92 -6.57
N TYR A 26 -8.55 6.22 -7.58
CA TYR A 26 -10.01 6.06 -7.51
C TYR A 26 -10.42 4.60 -7.31
N VAL A 27 -9.81 3.68 -8.06
CA VAL A 27 -10.10 2.25 -7.93
C VAL A 27 -9.73 1.74 -6.54
N ARG A 28 -8.57 2.12 -6.03
CA ARG A 28 -8.13 1.73 -4.69
C ARG A 28 -9.06 2.26 -3.62
N GLU A 29 -9.46 3.51 -3.71
CA GLU A 29 -10.42 4.11 -2.78
C GLU A 29 -11.75 3.36 -2.81
N SER A 30 -12.27 3.07 -3.99
CA SER A 30 -13.53 2.33 -4.15
C SER A 30 -13.44 0.93 -3.56
N LEU A 31 -12.33 0.22 -3.79
CA LEU A 31 -12.11 -1.11 -3.23
C LEU A 31 -12.14 -1.07 -1.70
N PHE A 32 -11.38 -0.17 -1.08
CA PHE A 32 -11.32 -0.10 0.38
C PHE A 32 -12.61 0.40 1.01
N ASN A 33 -13.41 1.19 0.29
CA ASN A 33 -14.74 1.54 0.75
C ASN A 33 -15.67 0.32 0.80
N ILE A 34 -15.53 -0.60 -0.15
CA ILE A 34 -16.32 -1.84 -0.18
C ILE A 34 -15.94 -2.76 0.99
N ILE A 35 -14.63 -2.93 1.24
CA ILE A 35 -14.13 -3.90 2.23
C ILE A 35 -13.77 -3.27 3.57
N ARG A 36 -14.16 -2.04 3.81
CA ARG A 36 -13.70 -1.24 4.97
C ARG A 36 -13.88 -1.94 6.32
N TRP A 37 -14.92 -2.72 6.49
CA TRP A 37 -15.19 -3.42 7.75
C TRP A 37 -14.32 -4.66 7.92
N ASP A 38 -13.69 -5.15 6.85
CA ASP A 38 -12.83 -6.33 6.86
C ASP A 38 -11.35 -5.98 6.98
N VAL A 39 -10.97 -4.72 6.81
CA VAL A 39 -9.57 -4.28 6.79
C VAL A 39 -9.01 -4.08 8.19
N GLU A 40 -9.78 -3.50 9.09
CA GLU A 40 -9.30 -3.23 10.45
C GLU A 40 -8.90 -4.53 11.13
N ASP A 41 -7.70 -4.54 11.68
CA ASP A 41 -7.10 -5.69 12.37
C ASP A 41 -6.85 -6.92 11.46
N ALA A 42 -6.97 -6.78 10.15
CA ALA A 42 -6.75 -7.87 9.20
C ALA A 42 -5.26 -8.18 9.01
N ARG A 43 -4.98 -9.43 8.63
CA ARG A 43 -3.67 -9.84 8.13
C ARG A 43 -3.73 -9.84 6.61
N VAL A 44 -2.83 -9.11 5.97
CA VAL A 44 -2.84 -8.91 4.53
C VAL A 44 -1.68 -9.65 3.88
N LEU A 45 -1.95 -10.37 2.79
CA LEU A 45 -0.91 -10.95 1.94
C LEU A 45 -1.09 -10.38 0.55
N ASP A 46 -0.04 -9.75 0.03
CA ASP A 46 -0.03 -9.14 -1.28
C ASP A 46 1.04 -9.83 -2.13
N LEU A 47 0.62 -10.70 -3.06
CA LEU A 47 1.52 -11.54 -3.85
C LEU A 47 2.15 -10.82 -5.03
N PHE A 48 1.62 -9.69 -5.45
CA PHE A 48 2.14 -8.89 -6.56
C PHE A 48 2.14 -7.43 -6.12
N ALA A 49 2.99 -7.12 -5.15
CA ALA A 49 2.87 -5.90 -4.40
C ALA A 49 3.18 -4.61 -5.19
N GLY A 50 4.03 -4.69 -6.22
CA GLY A 50 4.39 -3.51 -7.00
C GLY A 50 5.00 -2.41 -6.14
N THR A 51 4.29 -1.29 -5.99
CA THR A 51 4.70 -0.18 -5.12
C THR A 51 4.40 -0.42 -3.65
N GLY A 52 3.64 -1.46 -3.35
CA GLY A 52 3.10 -1.69 -2.02
C GLY A 52 1.84 -0.89 -1.71
N ALA A 53 1.26 -0.21 -2.71
CA ALA A 53 0.15 0.71 -2.49
C ALA A 53 -1.06 0.06 -1.82
N LEU A 54 -1.46 -1.13 -2.26
CA LEU A 54 -2.62 -1.81 -1.67
C LEU A 54 -2.37 -2.20 -0.22
N SER A 55 -1.22 -2.80 0.08
CA SER A 55 -0.87 -3.22 1.43
C SER A 55 -0.67 -2.05 2.37
N LEU A 56 0.01 -1.00 1.92
CA LEU A 56 0.22 0.20 2.74
C LEU A 56 -1.09 0.95 2.98
N GLU A 57 -1.99 0.95 1.99
CA GLU A 57 -3.35 1.49 2.19
C GLU A 57 -4.08 0.71 3.28
N ALA A 58 -4.02 -0.63 3.24
CA ALA A 58 -4.64 -1.48 4.24
C ALA A 58 -4.08 -1.22 5.64
N VAL A 59 -2.76 -1.14 5.78
CA VAL A 59 -2.11 -0.86 7.06
C VAL A 59 -2.49 0.54 7.57
N SER A 60 -2.51 1.54 6.67
CA SER A 60 -2.93 2.90 7.01
C SER A 60 -4.37 2.92 7.56
N ARG A 61 -5.22 2.03 7.06
CA ARG A 61 -6.63 1.93 7.49
C ARG A 61 -6.86 0.96 8.64
N GLY A 62 -5.79 0.48 9.28
CA GLY A 62 -5.90 -0.30 10.51
C GLY A 62 -5.67 -1.78 10.40
N ALA A 63 -5.17 -2.29 9.27
CA ALA A 63 -4.77 -3.70 9.17
C ALA A 63 -3.67 -4.00 10.20
N ARG A 64 -3.73 -5.19 10.80
CA ARG A 64 -2.78 -5.60 11.82
C ARG A 64 -1.38 -5.78 11.24
N SER A 65 -1.28 -6.39 10.08
CA SER A 65 -0.02 -6.66 9.41
C SER A 65 -0.22 -6.86 7.92
N ALA A 66 0.86 -6.70 7.16
CA ALA A 66 0.88 -6.99 5.74
C ALA A 66 2.21 -7.61 5.35
N VAL A 67 2.16 -8.63 4.50
CA VAL A 67 3.34 -9.23 3.87
C VAL A 67 3.25 -8.93 2.37
N LEU A 68 4.28 -8.28 1.85
CA LEU A 68 4.34 -7.83 0.47
C LEU A 68 5.38 -8.67 -0.28
N VAL A 69 4.98 -9.26 -1.38
CA VAL A 69 5.84 -10.12 -2.19
C VAL A 69 5.88 -9.59 -3.62
N ASP A 70 7.07 -9.45 -4.17
CA ASP A 70 7.27 -9.13 -5.58
C ASP A 70 8.61 -9.68 -6.06
N THR A 71 8.67 -10.12 -7.30
CA THR A 71 9.90 -10.68 -7.89
C THR A 71 10.74 -9.61 -8.59
N ASP A 72 10.19 -8.45 -8.88
CA ASP A 72 10.89 -7.36 -9.54
C ASP A 72 11.71 -6.55 -8.52
N ARG A 73 13.00 -6.37 -8.80
CA ARG A 73 13.90 -5.60 -7.93
C ARG A 73 13.49 -4.14 -7.80
N ALA A 74 13.03 -3.53 -8.89
CA ALA A 74 12.55 -2.16 -8.87
C ALA A 74 11.31 -2.02 -7.99
N ALA A 75 10.41 -2.99 -8.05
CA ALA A 75 9.24 -3.02 -7.18
C ALA A 75 9.65 -3.17 -5.70
N CYS A 76 10.57 -4.08 -5.40
CA CYS A 76 11.05 -4.27 -4.03
C CYS A 76 11.70 -3.00 -3.47
N ALA A 77 12.48 -2.29 -4.28
CA ALA A 77 13.09 -1.02 -3.88
C ALA A 77 12.01 0.05 -3.60
N ALA A 78 10.99 0.14 -4.46
CA ALA A 78 9.88 1.06 -4.26
C ALA A 78 9.09 0.73 -2.98
N ILE A 79 8.85 -0.55 -2.71
CA ILE A 79 8.17 -1.01 -1.49
C ILE A 79 8.93 -0.54 -0.24
N LYS A 80 10.23 -0.79 -0.20
CA LYS A 80 11.06 -0.38 0.96
C LYS A 80 11.01 1.12 1.17
N LYS A 81 11.14 1.89 0.10
CA LYS A 81 11.04 3.35 0.16
C LYS A 81 9.68 3.79 0.71
N ASN A 82 8.61 3.22 0.20
CA ASN A 82 7.26 3.58 0.59
C ASN A 82 6.96 3.19 2.04
N MET A 83 7.48 2.06 2.52
CA MET A 83 7.37 1.67 3.91
C MET A 83 8.02 2.70 4.84
N GLU A 84 9.21 3.17 4.48
CA GLU A 84 9.93 4.19 5.26
C GLU A 84 9.21 5.53 5.25
N THR A 85 8.86 6.04 4.07
CA THR A 85 8.28 7.38 3.93
C THR A 85 6.87 7.47 4.48
N SER A 86 6.10 6.39 4.45
CA SER A 86 4.75 6.34 5.00
C SER A 86 4.74 6.09 6.52
N ARG A 87 5.87 5.66 7.07
CA ARG A 87 6.01 5.26 8.47
C ARG A 87 5.12 4.07 8.87
N LEU A 88 4.79 3.22 7.91
CA LEU A 88 3.96 2.04 8.12
C LEU A 88 4.78 0.74 8.18
N GLY A 89 6.11 0.83 8.13
CA GLY A 89 6.99 -0.32 8.05
C GLY A 89 6.94 -1.28 9.24
N GLU A 90 6.52 -0.82 10.41
CA GLU A 90 6.39 -1.67 11.59
C GLU A 90 5.34 -2.76 11.40
N ASN A 91 4.30 -2.49 10.62
CA ASN A 91 3.18 -3.38 10.39
C ASN A 91 3.18 -4.01 8.99
N ALA A 92 4.25 -3.83 8.22
CA ALA A 92 4.38 -4.36 6.87
C ALA A 92 5.74 -5.02 6.67
N ALA A 93 5.78 -6.09 5.92
CA ALA A 93 7.00 -6.82 5.60
C ALA A 93 7.02 -7.32 4.16
#